data_6f8c6043b64788076e366c39a4bddbdd
#
_entry.id   6f8c6043b64788076e366c39a4bddbdd
#
_cell.length_a   1.000
_cell.length_b   1.000
_cell.length_c   1.000
_cell.angle_alpha   90.00
_cell.angle_beta   90.00
_cell.angle_gamma   90.00
#
_symmetry.space_group_name_H-M   'P 1'
#
loop_
_entity.id
_entity.type
_entity.pdbx_description
1 polymer ?
#
loop_
_entity_poly.entity_id
_entity_poly.type
_entity_poly.pdbx_seq_one_letter_code
_entity_poly.pdbx_strand_id
1 'polypeptide(L)'
;MSPQSGAVGGPRIVVPDVLRGVAILAMLIAHAVPFLPGAPSALNFLMDNINDVASPLFALVMGMSAQIVTQRTARAQRGQMLFQQVVRGLLLIALGLWMTEWGSWVAIVLSHLGVLLIVGAPLLLLSTRWLVVVTAAVVALGAPVNEWARSNLGWAYSDPDGPASTLAQWVVLSTHYRLTNLLPFFLLGALLLRHGFRRDALLWTMLAVAPLAWLVRPALERGQLATDVSSGSYPDTLHDVGLVFLTYVVVVVLAGVRSPGPTRVVAAVFEPLRAVGTLALSLYVLHVAMLALWAPGGVWPAENDLLGWLVIVPGTLAIGYLWWRFVGTGPVEWLMGAATGRRKPLRRPR
;
A
#
# COMPACT_ATOMS: atom_id res chain seq x y z
N MET A 1 37.29 -19.35 -21.88
CA MET A 1 36.65 -19.06 -20.56
C MET A 1 35.48 -18.11 -20.80
N SER A 2 34.29 -18.65 -20.92
CA SER A 2 33.07 -17.84 -21.12
C SER A 2 32.57 -17.32 -19.76
N PRO A 3 32.20 -16.03 -19.63
CA PRO A 3 31.63 -15.52 -18.40
C PRO A 3 30.20 -16.07 -18.28
N GLN A 4 29.97 -16.93 -17.30
CA GLN A 4 28.64 -17.32 -16.88
C GLN A 4 27.91 -16.09 -16.33
N SER A 5 26.96 -15.56 -17.10
CA SER A 5 25.97 -14.58 -16.65
C SER A 5 25.08 -15.27 -15.61
N GLY A 6 25.45 -15.15 -14.34
CA GLY A 6 24.66 -15.61 -13.21
C GLY A 6 23.31 -14.91 -13.15
N ALA A 7 22.29 -15.57 -13.65
CA ALA A 7 20.90 -15.19 -13.41
C ALA A 7 20.62 -15.28 -11.90
N VAL A 8 20.67 -14.15 -11.19
CA VAL A 8 20.28 -14.03 -9.78
C VAL A 8 18.73 -14.08 -9.68
N GLY A 9 18.17 -15.27 -9.95
CA GLY A 9 16.75 -15.56 -9.83
C GLY A 9 16.49 -16.48 -8.63
N GLY A 10 16.64 -15.99 -7.39
CA GLY A 10 16.10 -16.72 -6.24
C GLY A 10 14.57 -16.89 -6.36
N PRO A 11 13.98 -17.94 -5.74
CA PRO A 11 12.54 -18.19 -5.80
C PRO A 11 11.75 -16.96 -5.43
N ARG A 12 10.73 -16.62 -6.22
CA ARG A 12 9.89 -15.44 -6.01
C ARG A 12 9.06 -15.62 -4.75
N ILE A 13 9.16 -14.68 -3.81
CA ILE A 13 8.40 -14.72 -2.56
C ILE A 13 6.94 -14.37 -2.88
N VAL A 14 6.02 -15.32 -2.65
CA VAL A 14 4.60 -15.21 -3.03
C VAL A 14 3.84 -14.22 -2.13
N VAL A 15 4.11 -14.22 -0.82
CA VAL A 15 3.36 -13.45 0.18
C VAL A 15 3.30 -11.94 -0.14
N PRO A 16 4.40 -11.22 -0.43
CA PRO A 16 4.32 -9.80 -0.77
C PRO A 16 3.53 -9.51 -2.05
N ASP A 17 3.59 -10.41 -3.05
CA ASP A 17 2.85 -10.21 -4.30
C ASP A 17 1.33 -10.40 -4.09
N VAL A 18 0.92 -11.37 -3.25
CA VAL A 18 -0.48 -11.60 -2.88
C VAL A 18 -1.01 -10.43 -2.04
N LEU A 19 -0.27 -10.01 -0.99
CA LEU A 19 -0.67 -8.85 -0.17
C LEU A 19 -0.83 -7.59 -1.01
N ARG A 20 0.03 -7.38 -2.01
CA ARG A 20 -0.10 -6.25 -2.93
C ARG A 20 -1.35 -6.37 -3.80
N GLY A 21 -1.70 -7.58 -4.24
CA GLY A 21 -2.95 -7.84 -4.95
C GLY A 21 -4.18 -7.57 -4.10
N VAL A 22 -4.15 -7.96 -2.82
CA VAL A 22 -5.22 -7.63 -1.85
C VAL A 22 -5.31 -6.11 -1.66
N ALA A 23 -4.18 -5.39 -1.54
CA ALA A 23 -4.17 -3.94 -1.42
C ALA A 23 -4.78 -3.24 -2.66
N ILE A 24 -4.47 -3.73 -3.88
CA ILE A 24 -5.09 -3.24 -5.12
C ILE A 24 -6.60 -3.51 -5.13
N LEU A 25 -7.02 -4.72 -4.79
CA LEU A 25 -8.44 -5.06 -4.73
C LEU A 25 -9.18 -4.16 -3.74
N ALA A 26 -8.63 -3.99 -2.53
CA ALA A 26 -9.20 -3.13 -1.50
C ALA A 26 -9.33 -1.68 -1.98
N MET A 27 -8.29 -1.15 -2.62
CA MET A 27 -8.27 0.19 -3.21
C MET A 27 -9.33 0.36 -4.31
N LEU A 28 -9.45 -0.61 -5.24
CA LEU A 28 -10.46 -0.54 -6.30
C LEU A 28 -11.88 -0.51 -5.73
N ILE A 29 -12.15 -1.34 -4.71
CA ILE A 29 -13.45 -1.36 -4.02
C ILE A 29 -13.69 0.01 -3.35
N ALA A 30 -12.72 0.51 -2.57
CA ALA A 30 -12.81 1.79 -1.87
C ALA A 30 -13.12 2.96 -2.83
N HIS A 31 -12.43 3.02 -3.95
CA HIS A 31 -12.60 4.09 -4.94
C HIS A 31 -13.88 3.94 -5.76
N ALA A 32 -14.49 2.76 -5.78
CA ALA A 32 -15.76 2.49 -6.45
C ALA A 32 -16.99 2.63 -5.52
N VAL A 33 -16.81 2.89 -4.22
CA VAL A 33 -17.91 3.14 -3.27
C VAL A 33 -18.86 4.23 -3.75
N PRO A 34 -18.40 5.38 -4.31
CA PRO A 34 -19.28 6.41 -4.81
C PRO A 34 -20.27 5.99 -5.90
N PHE A 35 -20.04 4.86 -6.58
CA PHE A 35 -20.99 4.32 -7.54
C PHE A 35 -22.21 3.62 -6.91
N LEU A 36 -22.21 3.43 -5.59
CA LEU A 36 -23.26 2.72 -4.87
C LEU A 36 -23.81 3.54 -3.70
N PRO A 37 -24.30 4.80 -3.91
CA PRO A 37 -24.76 5.67 -2.83
C PRO A 37 -25.96 5.09 -2.04
N GLY A 38 -26.75 4.20 -2.68
CA GLY A 38 -27.88 3.50 -2.06
C GLY A 38 -27.51 2.14 -1.45
N ALA A 39 -26.23 1.84 -1.21
CA ALA A 39 -25.82 0.57 -0.63
C ALA A 39 -26.37 0.36 0.80
N PRO A 40 -26.78 -0.87 1.17
CA PRO A 40 -27.19 -1.17 2.54
C PRO A 40 -26.08 -0.89 3.56
N SER A 41 -26.44 -0.51 4.79
CA SER A 41 -25.49 -0.13 5.85
C SER A 41 -24.44 -1.23 6.16
N ALA A 42 -24.82 -2.50 6.07
CA ALA A 42 -23.90 -3.61 6.25
C ALA A 42 -22.84 -3.67 5.14
N LEU A 43 -23.21 -3.35 3.90
CA LEU A 43 -22.27 -3.29 2.78
C LEU A 43 -21.37 -2.06 2.89
N ASN A 44 -21.91 -0.89 3.27
CA ASN A 44 -21.10 0.31 3.55
C ASN A 44 -20.07 0.03 4.65
N PHE A 45 -20.49 -0.57 5.77
CA PHE A 45 -19.57 -0.97 6.83
C PHE A 45 -18.42 -1.87 6.33
N LEU A 46 -18.71 -2.84 5.47
CA LEU A 46 -17.68 -3.70 4.87
C LEU A 46 -16.75 -2.90 3.94
N MET A 47 -17.31 -2.03 3.11
CA MET A 47 -16.55 -1.21 2.17
C MET A 47 -15.64 -0.21 2.90
N ASP A 48 -16.08 0.37 4.01
CA ASP A 48 -15.30 1.28 4.84
C ASP A 48 -14.07 0.57 5.44
N ASN A 49 -14.24 -0.64 6.00
CA ASN A 49 -13.13 -1.44 6.51
C ASN A 49 -12.15 -1.86 5.40
N ILE A 50 -12.66 -2.14 4.20
CA ILE A 50 -11.83 -2.44 3.02
C ILE A 50 -11.05 -1.19 2.60
N ASN A 51 -11.66 0.00 2.65
CA ASN A 51 -10.99 1.27 2.39
C ASN A 51 -9.84 1.51 3.37
N ASP A 52 -10.10 1.33 4.66
CA ASP A 52 -9.14 1.62 5.73
C ASP A 52 -7.90 0.70 5.65
N VAL A 53 -8.04 -0.55 5.20
CA VAL A 53 -6.90 -1.46 5.04
C VAL A 53 -6.01 -1.15 3.84
N ALA A 54 -6.51 -0.47 2.82
CA ALA A 54 -5.82 -0.35 1.53
C ALA A 54 -4.46 0.38 1.66
N SER A 55 -4.44 1.59 2.21
CA SER A 55 -3.23 2.41 2.27
C SER A 55 -2.17 1.88 3.26
N PRO A 56 -2.51 1.40 4.46
CA PRO A 56 -1.55 0.76 5.36
C PRO A 56 -0.94 -0.52 4.75
N LEU A 57 -1.75 -1.29 4.03
CA LEU A 57 -1.27 -2.51 3.37
C LEU A 57 -0.32 -2.19 2.20
N PHE A 58 -0.57 -1.12 1.42
CA PHE A 58 0.39 -0.63 0.42
C PHE A 58 1.71 -0.22 1.04
N ALA A 59 1.70 0.52 2.14
CA ALA A 59 2.91 0.91 2.86
C ALA A 59 3.67 -0.32 3.37
N LEU A 60 2.98 -1.29 3.97
CA LEU A 60 3.54 -2.55 4.45
C LEU A 60 4.26 -3.30 3.31
N VAL A 61 3.59 -3.50 2.18
CA VAL A 61 4.15 -4.23 1.04
C VAL A 61 5.28 -3.45 0.36
N MET A 62 5.22 -2.12 0.36
CA MET A 62 6.32 -1.28 -0.10
C MET A 62 7.56 -1.49 0.78
N GLY A 63 7.41 -1.52 2.11
CA GLY A 63 8.47 -1.83 3.06
C GLY A 63 9.09 -3.21 2.84
N MET A 64 8.24 -4.25 2.65
CA MET A 64 8.71 -5.59 2.27
C MET A 64 9.53 -5.55 0.97
N SER A 65 9.03 -4.86 -0.04
CA SER A 65 9.67 -4.79 -1.36
C SER A 65 11.02 -4.06 -1.31
N ALA A 66 11.10 -2.96 -0.57
CA ALA A 66 12.33 -2.21 -0.34
C ALA A 66 13.33 -3.04 0.47
N GLN A 67 12.88 -3.79 1.47
CA GLN A 67 13.72 -4.67 2.27
C GLN A 67 14.28 -5.85 1.45
N ILE A 68 13.51 -6.44 0.50
CA ILE A 68 14.01 -7.46 -0.43
C ILE A 68 15.16 -6.89 -1.25
N VAL A 69 15.02 -5.67 -1.76
CA VAL A 69 16.09 -5.00 -2.51
C VAL A 69 17.32 -4.80 -1.65
N THR A 70 17.13 -4.30 -0.42
CA THR A 70 18.23 -4.06 0.53
C THR A 70 18.99 -5.33 0.87
N GLN A 71 18.29 -6.45 1.12
CA GLN A 71 18.90 -7.75 1.43
C GLN A 71 19.68 -8.36 0.26
N ARG A 72 19.24 -8.09 -0.98
CA ARG A 72 19.89 -8.60 -2.20
C ARG A 72 21.04 -7.72 -2.68
N THR A 73 21.26 -6.55 -2.09
CA THR A 73 22.28 -5.59 -2.48
C THR A 73 23.53 -5.75 -1.63
N ALA A 74 24.68 -5.95 -2.26
CA ALA A 74 25.98 -6.01 -1.58
C ALA A 74 26.28 -4.70 -0.85
N ARG A 75 27.01 -4.76 0.28
CA ARG A 75 27.31 -3.58 1.11
C ARG A 75 27.95 -2.44 0.31
N ALA A 76 28.87 -2.77 -0.61
CA ALA A 76 29.55 -1.79 -1.47
C ALA A 76 28.60 -1.04 -2.43
N GLN A 77 27.43 -1.62 -2.73
CA GLN A 77 26.46 -1.06 -3.69
C GLN A 77 25.28 -0.36 -3.01
N ARG A 78 25.29 -0.22 -1.67
CA ARG A 78 24.18 0.36 -0.91
C ARG A 78 23.91 1.82 -1.26
N GLY A 79 24.95 2.61 -1.52
CA GLY A 79 24.80 4.00 -1.98
C GLY A 79 24.04 4.08 -3.30
N GLN A 80 24.42 3.25 -4.28
CA GLN A 80 23.72 3.17 -5.56
C GLN A 80 22.27 2.71 -5.39
N MET A 81 22.04 1.73 -4.53
CA MET A 81 20.68 1.25 -4.21
C MET A 81 19.83 2.36 -3.61
N LEU A 82 20.34 3.12 -2.63
CA LEU A 82 19.63 4.27 -2.05
C LEU A 82 19.32 5.33 -3.09
N PHE A 83 20.30 5.68 -3.94
CA PHE A 83 20.05 6.61 -5.05
C PHE A 83 18.92 6.13 -5.96
N GLN A 84 18.89 4.83 -6.34
CA GLN A 84 17.81 4.26 -7.13
C GLN A 84 16.44 4.33 -6.39
N GLN A 85 16.41 4.18 -5.05
CA GLN A 85 15.17 4.32 -4.28
C GLN A 85 14.70 5.78 -4.24
N VAL A 86 15.62 6.74 -4.12
CA VAL A 86 15.30 8.17 -4.22
C VAL A 86 14.74 8.51 -5.60
N VAL A 87 15.38 8.06 -6.68
CA VAL A 87 14.86 8.26 -8.06
C VAL A 87 13.45 7.67 -8.21
N ARG A 88 13.21 6.47 -7.68
CA ARG A 88 11.86 5.86 -7.70
C ARG A 88 10.86 6.68 -6.88
N GLY A 89 11.25 7.18 -5.71
CA GLY A 89 10.41 8.05 -4.90
C GLY A 89 10.04 9.34 -5.64
N LEU A 90 11.01 10.00 -6.27
CA LEU A 90 10.78 11.21 -7.07
C LEU A 90 9.87 10.95 -8.28
N LEU A 91 10.04 9.80 -8.97
CA LEU A 91 9.14 9.41 -10.06
C LEU A 91 7.71 9.13 -9.57
N LEU A 92 7.55 8.54 -8.38
CA LEU A 92 6.21 8.37 -7.78
C LEU A 92 5.59 9.72 -7.42
N ILE A 93 6.36 10.66 -6.89
CA ILE A 93 5.90 12.02 -6.59
C ILE A 93 5.46 12.70 -7.89
N ALA A 94 6.30 12.71 -8.92
CA ALA A 94 5.98 13.32 -10.20
C ALA A 94 4.73 12.71 -10.84
N LEU A 95 4.60 11.37 -10.82
CA LEU A 95 3.43 10.66 -11.31
C LEU A 95 2.18 11.02 -10.50
N GLY A 96 2.31 11.08 -9.17
CA GLY A 96 1.21 11.44 -8.29
C GLY A 96 0.70 12.86 -8.52
N LEU A 97 1.60 13.84 -8.64
CA LEU A 97 1.25 15.21 -8.97
C LEU A 97 0.54 15.31 -10.33
N TRP A 98 1.08 14.63 -11.35
CA TRP A 98 0.44 14.60 -12.66
C TRP A 98 -0.97 13.99 -12.62
N MET A 99 -1.19 12.92 -11.86
CA MET A 99 -2.49 12.28 -11.75
C MET A 99 -3.50 13.12 -10.96
N THR A 100 -3.06 13.98 -10.05
CA THR A 100 -3.93 14.92 -9.33
C THR A 100 -4.67 15.86 -10.28
N GLU A 101 -4.02 16.24 -11.40
CA GLU A 101 -4.60 17.11 -12.44
C GLU A 101 -5.71 16.42 -13.27
N TRP A 102 -5.91 15.10 -13.12
CA TRP A 102 -6.92 14.38 -13.90
C TRP A 102 -8.35 14.61 -13.41
N GLY A 103 -8.54 15.26 -12.25
CA GLY A 103 -9.85 15.65 -11.73
C GLY A 103 -10.73 14.49 -11.29
N SER A 104 -10.15 13.36 -10.88
CA SER A 104 -10.90 12.28 -10.23
C SER A 104 -11.18 12.61 -8.76
N TRP A 105 -12.21 11.99 -8.17
CA TRP A 105 -12.49 12.14 -6.72
C TRP A 105 -11.49 11.45 -5.80
N VAL A 106 -10.54 10.73 -6.35
CA VAL A 106 -9.60 9.91 -5.59
C VAL A 106 -8.45 10.74 -5.04
N ALA A 107 -8.21 10.63 -3.75
CA ALA A 107 -6.98 11.15 -3.15
C ALA A 107 -5.77 10.35 -3.64
N ILE A 108 -4.85 11.00 -4.35
CA ILE A 108 -3.69 10.33 -4.98
C ILE A 108 -2.62 10.04 -3.93
N VAL A 109 -2.43 8.75 -3.60
CA VAL A 109 -1.46 8.29 -2.58
C VAL A 109 -0.01 8.26 -3.08
N LEU A 110 0.24 8.32 -4.41
CA LEU A 110 1.57 8.08 -4.98
C LEU A 110 2.63 9.07 -4.50
N SER A 111 2.29 10.36 -4.36
CA SER A 111 3.22 11.37 -3.84
C SER A 111 3.65 11.04 -2.41
N HIS A 112 2.71 10.63 -1.57
CA HIS A 112 2.98 10.20 -0.19
C HIS A 112 3.84 8.92 -0.13
N LEU A 113 3.57 7.95 -1.01
CA LEU A 113 4.40 6.74 -1.14
C LEU A 113 5.81 7.06 -1.67
N GLY A 114 5.94 8.08 -2.51
CA GLY A 114 7.24 8.57 -2.97
C GLY A 114 8.08 9.11 -1.82
N VAL A 115 7.51 9.99 -0.98
CA VAL A 115 8.15 10.51 0.24
C VAL A 115 8.47 9.38 1.21
N LEU A 116 7.52 8.47 1.43
CA LEU A 116 7.68 7.28 2.27
C LEU A 116 8.89 6.43 1.84
N LEU A 117 9.06 6.22 0.54
CA LEU A 117 10.19 5.44 0.02
C LEU A 117 11.52 6.16 0.22
N ILE A 118 11.58 7.48 -0.03
CA ILE A 118 12.79 8.30 0.15
C ILE A 118 13.24 8.28 1.62
N VAL A 119 12.32 8.48 2.55
CA VAL A 119 12.61 8.52 3.99
C VAL A 119 12.80 7.11 4.57
N GLY A 120 11.99 6.16 4.15
CA GLY A 120 11.98 4.80 4.71
C GLY A 120 13.15 3.93 4.26
N ALA A 121 13.59 4.05 3.00
CA ALA A 121 14.64 3.19 2.46
C ALA A 121 15.99 3.27 3.21
N PRO A 122 16.51 4.42 3.64
CA PRO A 122 17.71 4.51 4.46
C PRO A 122 17.59 3.78 5.80
N LEU A 123 16.40 3.81 6.44
CA LEU A 123 16.16 3.16 7.72
C LEU A 123 16.30 1.63 7.63
N LEU A 124 16.10 1.05 6.45
CA LEU A 124 16.26 -0.39 6.22
C LEU A 124 17.73 -0.86 6.30
N LEU A 125 18.68 0.05 6.32
CA LEU A 125 20.10 -0.28 6.55
C LEU A 125 20.41 -0.53 8.03
N LEU A 126 19.52 -0.14 8.93
CA LEU A 126 19.65 -0.36 10.37
C LEU A 126 19.58 -1.87 10.69
N SER A 127 20.24 -2.27 11.79
CA SER A 127 20.04 -3.60 12.33
C SER A 127 18.59 -3.81 12.78
N THR A 128 18.17 -5.07 12.90
CA THR A 128 16.77 -5.37 13.28
C THR A 128 16.40 -4.77 14.63
N ARG A 129 17.31 -4.74 15.59
CA ARG A 129 17.07 -4.11 16.91
C ARG A 129 16.76 -2.63 16.78
N TRP A 130 17.59 -1.89 16.05
CA TRP A 130 17.38 -0.46 15.82
C TRP A 130 16.15 -0.18 14.98
N LEU A 131 15.85 -1.05 14.00
CA LEU A 131 14.64 -0.91 13.21
C LEU A 131 13.39 -1.08 14.08
N VAL A 132 13.38 -2.01 15.04
CA VAL A 132 12.28 -2.16 16.02
C VAL A 132 12.15 -0.91 16.89
N VAL A 133 13.28 -0.38 17.42
CA VAL A 133 13.27 0.85 18.23
C VAL A 133 12.70 2.02 17.44
N VAL A 134 13.16 2.24 16.20
CA VAL A 134 12.65 3.31 15.34
C VAL A 134 11.17 3.10 15.03
N THR A 135 10.72 1.87 14.74
CA THR A 135 9.30 1.58 14.52
C THR A 135 8.46 1.93 15.74
N ALA A 136 8.89 1.50 16.92
CA ALA A 136 8.21 1.81 18.18
C ALA A 136 8.16 3.32 18.45
N ALA A 137 9.26 4.04 18.19
CA ALA A 137 9.31 5.49 18.36
C ALA A 137 8.36 6.21 17.39
N VAL A 138 8.31 5.80 16.11
CA VAL A 138 7.40 6.39 15.11
C VAL A 138 5.94 6.14 15.47
N VAL A 139 5.61 4.92 15.95
CA VAL A 139 4.26 4.59 16.43
C VAL A 139 3.88 5.46 17.65
N ALA A 140 4.79 5.57 18.63
CA ALA A 140 4.55 6.33 19.86
C ALA A 140 4.43 7.84 19.62
N LEU A 141 5.19 8.38 18.67
CA LEU A 141 5.24 9.83 18.39
C LEU A 141 4.27 10.28 17.29
N GLY A 142 3.73 9.36 16.49
CA GLY A 142 2.89 9.70 15.34
C GLY A 142 1.69 10.57 15.71
N ALA A 143 0.85 10.12 16.64
CA ALA A 143 -0.34 10.87 17.05
C ALA A 143 0.00 12.22 17.72
N PRO A 144 0.93 12.33 18.69
CA PRO A 144 1.38 13.60 19.24
C PRO A 144 1.94 14.57 18.20
N VAL A 145 2.73 14.07 17.23
CA VAL A 145 3.30 14.90 16.16
C VAL A 145 2.21 15.42 15.24
N ASN A 146 1.22 14.59 14.88
CA ASN A 146 0.09 15.00 14.06
C ASN A 146 -0.75 16.10 14.78
N GLU A 147 -1.00 15.95 16.09
CA GLU A 147 -1.73 16.93 16.88
C GLU A 147 -0.97 18.26 17.00
N TRP A 148 0.33 18.18 17.31
CA TRP A 148 1.19 19.35 17.32
C TRP A 148 1.18 20.07 15.97
N ALA A 149 1.27 19.31 14.85
CA ALA A 149 1.26 19.89 13.52
C ALA A 149 -0.06 20.60 13.20
N ARG A 150 -1.20 20.00 13.52
CA ARG A 150 -2.51 20.65 13.36
C ARG A 150 -2.60 21.96 14.11
N SER A 151 -2.08 22.02 15.35
CA SER A 151 -2.12 23.19 16.19
C SER A 151 -1.14 24.30 15.80
N ASN A 152 0.00 23.95 15.16
CA ASN A 152 1.10 24.91 14.95
C ASN A 152 1.40 25.25 13.48
N LEU A 153 0.93 24.43 12.54
CA LEU A 153 1.23 24.61 11.11
C LEU A 153 0.02 25.15 10.32
N GLY A 154 -0.81 25.98 10.96
CA GLY A 154 -2.00 26.58 10.31
C GLY A 154 -1.68 27.38 9.04
N TRP A 155 -0.46 27.94 8.94
CA TRP A 155 0.03 28.63 7.75
C TRP A 155 -0.02 27.77 6.48
N ALA A 156 0.14 26.44 6.61
CA ALA A 156 0.10 25.53 5.48
C ALA A 156 -1.28 25.40 4.81
N TYR A 157 -2.33 25.87 5.47
CA TYR A 157 -3.67 25.95 4.89
C TYR A 157 -3.93 27.31 4.22
N SER A 158 -3.13 28.34 4.53
CA SER A 158 -3.26 29.67 3.95
C SER A 158 -2.64 29.78 2.55
N ASP A 159 -1.67 28.92 2.22
CA ASP A 159 -1.05 28.82 0.90
C ASP A 159 -0.93 27.32 0.52
N PRO A 160 -2.04 26.65 0.19
CA PRO A 160 -2.08 25.20 -0.01
C PRO A 160 -1.22 24.72 -1.18
N ASP A 161 -0.97 25.57 -2.18
CA ASP A 161 -0.19 25.24 -3.39
C ASP A 161 1.32 25.51 -3.22
N GLY A 162 1.72 26.13 -2.11
CA GLY A 162 3.12 26.39 -1.80
C GLY A 162 3.92 25.11 -1.57
N PRO A 163 5.19 25.03 -2.00
CA PRO A 163 6.01 23.82 -1.84
C PRO A 163 6.17 23.38 -0.38
N ALA A 164 6.28 24.34 0.55
CA ALA A 164 6.39 24.05 1.98
C ALA A 164 5.09 23.48 2.55
N SER A 165 3.94 24.02 2.13
CA SER A 165 2.61 23.55 2.50
C SER A 165 2.36 22.14 1.95
N THR A 166 2.66 21.92 0.69
CA THR A 166 2.59 20.58 0.05
C THR A 166 3.41 19.56 0.83
N LEU A 167 4.65 19.90 1.20
CA LEU A 167 5.49 19.00 2.00
C LEU A 167 4.91 18.75 3.39
N ALA A 168 4.40 19.80 4.08
CA ALA A 168 3.75 19.67 5.37
C ALA A 168 2.50 18.78 5.29
N GLN A 169 1.71 18.91 4.22
CA GLN A 169 0.58 18.03 3.93
C GLN A 169 1.05 16.57 3.79
N TRP A 170 2.06 16.29 2.99
CA TRP A 170 2.53 14.92 2.78
C TRP A 170 3.14 14.27 4.02
N VAL A 171 3.73 15.07 4.90
CA VAL A 171 4.43 14.54 6.09
C VAL A 171 3.49 14.39 7.29
N VAL A 172 2.68 15.42 7.62
CA VAL A 172 1.97 15.47 8.90
C VAL A 172 0.53 15.99 8.88
N LEU A 173 0.09 16.76 7.85
CA LEU A 173 -1.19 17.48 7.91
C LEU A 173 -2.33 16.84 7.11
N SER A 174 -2.05 16.16 5.99
CA SER A 174 -3.09 15.61 5.13
C SER A 174 -4.05 14.69 5.90
N THR A 175 -5.34 14.79 5.61
CA THR A 175 -6.38 13.99 6.25
C THR A 175 -6.44 12.56 5.74
N HIS A 176 -6.00 12.31 4.50
CA HIS A 176 -6.08 11.00 3.86
C HIS A 176 -4.80 10.18 4.07
N TYR A 177 -3.64 10.76 3.73
CA TYR A 177 -2.36 10.06 3.78
C TYR A 177 -1.30 10.98 4.36
N ARG A 178 -0.38 10.46 5.16
CA ARG A 178 0.78 11.19 5.66
C ARG A 178 1.92 10.23 5.99
N LEU A 179 3.13 10.76 5.96
CA LEU A 179 4.32 9.98 6.27
C LEU A 179 4.24 9.37 7.68
N THR A 180 3.78 10.16 8.66
CA THR A 180 3.64 9.72 10.06
C THR A 180 2.74 8.51 10.24
N ASN A 181 1.69 8.37 9.40
CA ASN A 181 0.77 7.24 9.46
C ASN A 181 1.26 6.03 8.64
N LEU A 182 1.94 6.27 7.51
CA LEU A 182 2.36 5.20 6.60
C LEU A 182 3.71 4.58 6.99
N LEU A 183 4.61 5.36 7.60
CA LEU A 183 5.95 4.90 7.96
C LEU A 183 5.96 3.71 8.94
N PRO A 184 5.10 3.66 9.98
CA PRO A 184 5.01 2.48 10.85
C PRO A 184 4.74 1.19 10.07
N PHE A 185 3.81 1.20 9.13
CA PHE A 185 3.47 0.02 8.31
C PHE A 185 4.58 -0.34 7.34
N PHE A 186 5.27 0.64 6.76
CA PHE A 186 6.46 0.40 5.92
C PHE A 186 7.55 -0.33 6.71
N LEU A 187 7.89 0.15 7.91
CA LEU A 187 8.90 -0.45 8.77
C LEU A 187 8.46 -1.84 9.27
N LEU A 188 7.19 -1.98 9.64
CA LEU A 188 6.60 -3.27 10.00
C LEU A 188 6.73 -4.28 8.85
N GLY A 189 6.44 -3.88 7.62
CA GLY A 189 6.61 -4.73 6.44
C GLY A 189 8.05 -5.23 6.28
N ALA A 190 9.03 -4.37 6.49
CA ALA A 190 10.44 -4.74 6.48
C ALA A 190 10.79 -5.72 7.61
N LEU A 191 10.27 -5.52 8.82
CA LEU A 191 10.47 -6.42 9.97
C LEU A 191 9.84 -7.79 9.71
N LEU A 192 8.61 -7.85 9.21
CA LEU A 192 7.93 -9.11 8.88
C LEU A 192 8.66 -9.89 7.78
N LEU A 193 9.24 -9.19 6.79
CA LEU A 193 10.10 -9.85 5.80
C LEU A 193 11.38 -10.41 6.43
N ARG A 194 12.03 -9.67 7.34
CA ARG A 194 13.22 -10.17 8.08
C ARG A 194 12.88 -11.37 8.95
N HIS A 195 11.69 -11.41 9.50
CA HIS A 195 11.18 -12.54 10.27
C HIS A 195 10.95 -13.79 9.41
N GLY A 196 10.67 -13.64 8.11
CA GLY A 196 10.59 -14.73 7.13
C GLY A 196 9.25 -15.44 7.07
N PHE A 197 8.15 -14.78 7.40
CA PHE A 197 6.77 -15.29 7.29
C PHE A 197 6.54 -16.61 8.05
N ARG A 198 7.17 -16.75 9.22
CA ARG A 198 7.06 -17.96 10.05
C ARG A 198 5.68 -18.05 10.69
N ARG A 199 5.19 -19.30 10.88
CA ARG A 199 3.99 -19.61 11.65
C ARG A 199 4.36 -19.93 13.08
N ASP A 200 4.76 -18.92 13.82
CA ASP A 200 5.22 -19.00 15.21
C ASP A 200 4.36 -18.13 16.15
N ALA A 201 4.82 -17.96 17.38
CA ALA A 201 4.10 -17.20 18.40
C ALA A 201 3.78 -15.77 17.94
N LEU A 202 4.66 -15.11 17.16
CA LEU A 202 4.40 -13.76 16.65
C LEU A 202 3.16 -13.73 15.76
N LEU A 203 3.03 -14.67 14.80
CA LEU A 203 1.88 -14.73 13.90
C LEU A 203 0.57 -14.92 14.68
N TRP A 204 0.57 -15.82 15.67
CA TRP A 204 -0.64 -16.09 16.46
C TRP A 204 -0.96 -14.95 17.43
N THR A 205 0.06 -14.25 17.95
CA THR A 205 -0.14 -13.00 18.71
C THR A 205 -0.78 -11.91 17.84
N MET A 206 -0.32 -11.74 16.59
CA MET A 206 -0.95 -10.81 15.64
C MET A 206 -2.42 -11.17 15.40
N LEU A 207 -2.75 -12.46 15.24
CA LEU A 207 -4.13 -12.90 15.09
C LEU A 207 -5.00 -12.58 16.32
N ALA A 208 -4.46 -12.79 17.53
CA ALA A 208 -5.18 -12.50 18.77
C ALA A 208 -5.36 -10.99 19.01
N VAL A 209 -4.36 -10.20 18.66
CA VAL A 209 -4.38 -8.73 18.82
C VAL A 209 -5.25 -8.04 17.76
N ALA A 210 -5.36 -8.60 16.55
CA ALA A 210 -6.06 -7.98 15.44
C ALA A 210 -7.51 -7.55 15.77
N PRO A 211 -8.40 -8.40 16.30
CA PRO A 211 -9.78 -8.00 16.62
C PRO A 211 -9.82 -6.98 17.77
N LEU A 212 -8.93 -7.08 18.75
CA LEU A 212 -8.87 -6.14 19.87
C LEU A 212 -8.44 -4.75 19.39
N ALA A 213 -7.41 -4.66 18.57
CA ALA A 213 -6.93 -3.41 17.99
C ALA A 213 -8.00 -2.76 17.09
N TRP A 214 -8.65 -3.57 16.24
CA TRP A 214 -9.73 -3.09 15.38
C TRP A 214 -10.92 -2.53 16.16
N LEU A 215 -11.30 -3.16 17.28
CA LEU A 215 -12.46 -2.76 18.08
C LEU A 215 -12.30 -1.42 18.80
N VAL A 216 -11.07 -0.91 19.01
CA VAL A 216 -10.83 0.32 19.79
C VAL A 216 -11.57 1.52 19.19
N ARG A 217 -11.40 1.78 17.88
CA ARG A 217 -12.05 2.92 17.22
C ARG A 217 -13.57 2.83 17.27
N PRO A 218 -14.25 1.77 16.80
CA PRO A 218 -15.70 1.68 16.85
C PRO A 218 -16.27 1.63 18.27
N ALA A 219 -15.52 1.18 19.27
CA ALA A 219 -15.96 1.23 20.66
C ALA A 219 -15.95 2.66 21.20
N LEU A 220 -14.96 3.48 20.87
CA LEU A 220 -14.88 4.87 21.27
C LEU A 220 -15.93 5.74 20.56
N GLU A 221 -16.14 5.52 19.25
CA GLU A 221 -17.16 6.22 18.46
C GLU A 221 -18.58 5.97 19.01
N ARG A 222 -18.92 4.70 19.32
CA ARG A 222 -20.25 4.34 19.88
C ARG A 222 -20.41 4.74 21.34
N GLY A 223 -19.33 4.71 22.11
CA GLY A 223 -19.34 5.10 23.52
C GLY A 223 -19.50 6.61 23.76
N GLN A 224 -19.52 7.41 22.70
CA GLN A 224 -19.55 8.91 22.78
C GLN A 224 -18.47 9.45 23.73
N LEU A 225 -17.37 8.74 23.87
CA LEU A 225 -16.24 9.20 24.66
C LEU A 225 -15.59 10.37 23.91
N ALA A 226 -15.28 11.44 24.62
CA ALA A 226 -14.64 12.65 24.08
C ALA A 226 -13.17 12.40 23.71
N THR A 227 -12.93 11.38 22.87
CA THR A 227 -11.60 10.95 22.45
C THR A 227 -11.43 11.26 20.96
N ASP A 228 -10.31 11.82 20.59
CA ASP A 228 -10.00 12.07 19.18
C ASP A 228 -9.84 10.74 18.43
N VAL A 229 -10.77 10.46 17.52
CA VAL A 229 -10.73 9.31 16.60
C VAL A 229 -10.39 9.75 15.17
N SER A 230 -9.93 11.00 15.00
CA SER A 230 -9.52 11.53 13.70
C SER A 230 -8.38 10.73 13.08
N SER A 231 -8.23 10.87 11.77
CA SER A 231 -7.15 10.20 11.03
C SER A 231 -5.79 10.50 11.66
N GLY A 232 -5.03 9.45 11.96
CA GLY A 232 -3.69 9.49 12.56
C GLY A 232 -3.68 9.65 14.08
N SER A 233 -4.83 9.53 14.74
CA SER A 233 -4.90 9.32 16.19
C SER A 233 -4.50 7.88 16.55
N TYR A 234 -4.30 7.60 17.85
CA TYR A 234 -4.02 6.23 18.28
C TYR A 234 -5.16 5.24 17.99
N PRO A 235 -6.45 5.58 18.25
CA PRO A 235 -7.56 4.70 17.91
C PRO A 235 -7.62 4.36 16.42
N ASP A 236 -7.40 5.34 15.55
CA ASP A 236 -7.36 5.17 14.10
C ASP A 236 -6.20 4.25 13.68
N THR A 237 -4.98 4.52 14.18
CA THR A 237 -3.80 3.68 13.92
C THR A 237 -3.98 2.25 14.41
N LEU A 238 -4.61 2.03 15.58
CA LEU A 238 -4.88 0.69 16.10
C LEU A 238 -5.91 -0.05 15.23
N HIS A 239 -6.93 0.63 14.75
CA HIS A 239 -7.91 0.08 13.82
C HIS A 239 -7.21 -0.45 12.55
N ASP A 240 -6.37 0.37 11.93
CA ASP A 240 -5.58 -0.01 10.76
C ASP A 240 -4.64 -1.20 11.05
N VAL A 241 -3.98 -1.21 12.20
CA VAL A 241 -3.14 -2.33 12.66
C VAL A 241 -3.95 -3.62 12.73
N GLY A 242 -5.16 -3.57 13.28
CA GLY A 242 -6.06 -4.72 13.35
C GLY A 242 -6.37 -5.30 11.99
N LEU A 243 -6.75 -4.46 11.03
CA LEU A 243 -7.05 -4.86 9.65
C LEU A 243 -5.82 -5.44 8.92
N VAL A 244 -4.67 -4.77 9.05
CA VAL A 244 -3.41 -5.22 8.44
C VAL A 244 -2.94 -6.54 9.03
N PHE A 245 -3.01 -6.72 10.36
CA PHE A 245 -2.63 -7.96 11.03
C PHE A 245 -3.50 -9.12 10.57
N LEU A 246 -4.83 -8.94 10.55
CA LEU A 246 -5.73 -9.97 10.07
C LEU A 246 -5.42 -10.36 8.62
N THR A 247 -5.27 -9.37 7.73
CA THR A 247 -4.97 -9.61 6.31
C THR A 247 -3.63 -10.34 6.14
N TYR A 248 -2.60 -9.91 6.85
CA TYR A 248 -1.27 -10.54 6.81
C TYR A 248 -1.33 -12.00 7.29
N VAL A 249 -1.97 -12.25 8.43
CA VAL A 249 -2.09 -13.60 9.02
C VAL A 249 -2.83 -14.53 8.07
N VAL A 250 -3.96 -14.10 7.51
CA VAL A 250 -4.74 -14.88 6.55
C VAL A 250 -3.88 -15.27 5.35
N VAL A 251 -3.15 -14.32 4.75
CA VAL A 251 -2.30 -14.60 3.59
C VAL A 251 -1.16 -15.55 3.94
N VAL A 252 -0.48 -15.37 5.08
CA VAL A 252 0.64 -16.25 5.51
C VAL A 252 0.14 -17.66 5.83
N VAL A 253 -1.02 -17.77 6.51
CA VAL A 253 -1.62 -19.08 6.83
C VAL A 253 -2.05 -19.79 5.56
N LEU A 254 -2.71 -19.14 4.64
CA LEU A 254 -3.13 -19.74 3.38
C LEU A 254 -1.93 -20.12 2.48
N ALA A 255 -0.93 -19.25 2.37
CA ALA A 255 0.28 -19.54 1.58
C ALA A 255 1.06 -20.76 2.08
N GLY A 256 0.91 -21.14 3.34
CA GLY A 256 1.57 -22.29 3.93
C GLY A 256 0.75 -23.60 3.90
N VAL A 257 -0.43 -23.64 3.30
CA VAL A 257 -1.21 -24.87 3.14
C VAL A 257 -0.50 -25.83 2.19
N ARG A 258 -0.30 -27.07 2.62
CA ARG A 258 0.43 -28.11 1.86
C ARG A 258 -0.43 -29.31 1.45
N SER A 259 -1.69 -29.36 1.89
CA SER A 259 -2.61 -30.46 1.53
C SER A 259 -3.04 -30.37 0.06
N PRO A 260 -3.05 -31.47 -0.73
CA PRO A 260 -3.26 -31.40 -2.18
C PRO A 260 -4.56 -30.73 -2.64
N GLY A 261 -5.68 -30.98 -1.98
CA GLY A 261 -6.98 -30.38 -2.30
C GLY A 261 -7.03 -28.89 -1.98
N PRO A 262 -6.85 -28.47 -0.71
CA PRO A 262 -6.82 -27.07 -0.32
C PRO A 262 -5.74 -26.27 -1.03
N THR A 263 -4.57 -26.86 -1.36
CA THR A 263 -3.50 -26.18 -2.10
C THR A 263 -3.95 -25.73 -3.49
N ARG A 264 -4.79 -26.53 -4.19
CA ARG A 264 -5.31 -26.15 -5.52
C ARG A 264 -6.25 -24.94 -5.42
N VAL A 265 -7.14 -24.93 -4.42
CA VAL A 265 -8.06 -23.79 -4.20
C VAL A 265 -7.29 -22.52 -3.84
N VAL A 266 -6.33 -22.62 -2.91
CA VAL A 266 -5.47 -21.50 -2.53
C VAL A 266 -4.67 -20.99 -3.72
N ALA A 267 -4.13 -21.88 -4.56
CA ALA A 267 -3.43 -21.50 -5.78
C ALA A 267 -4.34 -20.79 -6.77
N ALA A 268 -5.58 -21.26 -6.95
CA ALA A 268 -6.57 -20.66 -7.84
C ALA A 268 -6.96 -19.22 -7.40
N VAL A 269 -7.08 -18.99 -6.07
CA VAL A 269 -7.37 -17.64 -5.51
C VAL A 269 -6.13 -16.76 -5.52
N PHE A 270 -4.96 -17.31 -5.18
CA PHE A 270 -3.74 -16.53 -5.08
C PHE A 270 -3.12 -16.17 -6.44
N GLU A 271 -3.35 -16.95 -7.48
CA GLU A 271 -2.81 -16.65 -8.81
C GLU A 271 -3.34 -15.33 -9.37
N PRO A 272 -4.67 -15.04 -9.39
CA PRO A 272 -5.18 -13.74 -9.81
C PRO A 272 -4.66 -12.60 -8.94
N LEU A 273 -4.68 -12.74 -7.60
CA LEU A 273 -4.19 -11.70 -6.69
C LEU A 273 -2.69 -11.43 -6.91
N ARG A 274 -1.89 -12.48 -7.06
CA ARG A 274 -0.46 -12.35 -7.38
C ARG A 274 -0.24 -11.69 -8.74
N ALA A 275 -1.03 -12.04 -9.75
CA ALA A 275 -0.97 -11.44 -11.07
C ALA A 275 -1.19 -9.94 -11.00
N VAL A 276 -2.32 -9.52 -10.40
CA VAL A 276 -2.69 -8.12 -10.16
C VAL A 276 -1.63 -7.40 -9.32
N GLY A 277 -1.16 -8.01 -8.24
CA GLY A 277 -0.12 -7.45 -7.38
C GLY A 277 1.21 -7.17 -8.08
N THR A 278 1.52 -7.90 -9.17
CA THR A 278 2.74 -7.62 -9.97
C THR A 278 2.61 -6.42 -10.90
N LEU A 279 1.39 -5.96 -11.15
CA LEU A 279 1.01 -4.85 -12.03
C LEU A 279 0.42 -3.67 -11.23
N ALA A 280 0.67 -3.64 -9.93
CA ALA A 280 -0.02 -2.75 -9.00
C ALA A 280 0.02 -1.27 -9.42
N LEU A 281 1.17 -0.77 -9.86
CA LEU A 281 1.31 0.63 -10.25
C LEU A 281 0.60 0.91 -11.59
N SER A 282 0.69 -0.01 -12.56
CA SER A 282 -0.02 0.13 -13.82
C SER A 282 -1.54 0.10 -13.63
N LEU A 283 -2.05 -0.77 -12.75
CA LEU A 283 -3.47 -0.84 -12.42
C LEU A 283 -3.93 0.37 -11.61
N TYR A 284 -3.06 0.90 -10.74
CA TYR A 284 -3.32 2.15 -10.04
C TYR A 284 -3.54 3.31 -11.03
N VAL A 285 -2.64 3.47 -11.99
CA VAL A 285 -2.77 4.53 -13.02
C VAL A 285 -4.01 4.29 -13.88
N LEU A 286 -4.24 3.04 -14.31
CA LEU A 286 -5.38 2.68 -15.17
C LEU A 286 -6.71 3.03 -14.50
N HIS A 287 -6.95 2.59 -13.24
CA HIS A 287 -8.25 2.81 -12.60
C HIS A 287 -8.53 4.30 -12.32
N VAL A 288 -7.51 5.10 -11.95
CA VAL A 288 -7.68 6.55 -11.78
C VAL A 288 -8.03 7.22 -13.12
N ALA A 289 -7.38 6.79 -14.22
CA ALA A 289 -7.74 7.28 -15.56
C ALA A 289 -9.18 6.89 -15.93
N MET A 290 -9.58 5.65 -15.62
CA MET A 290 -10.97 5.21 -15.87
C MET A 290 -11.97 6.02 -15.04
N LEU A 291 -11.67 6.31 -13.76
CA LEU A 291 -12.51 7.15 -12.90
C LEU A 291 -12.63 8.58 -13.45
N ALA A 292 -11.50 9.19 -13.83
CA ALA A 292 -11.49 10.54 -14.38
C ALA A 292 -12.28 10.65 -15.71
N LEU A 293 -12.28 9.59 -16.53
CA LEU A 293 -13.05 9.53 -17.77
C LEU A 293 -14.53 9.22 -17.54
N TRP A 294 -14.85 8.37 -16.54
CA TRP A 294 -16.23 7.97 -16.24
C TRP A 294 -17.02 9.06 -15.53
N ALA A 295 -16.39 9.77 -14.62
CA ALA A 295 -16.98 10.84 -13.83
C ALA A 295 -16.12 12.11 -13.90
N PRO A 296 -16.16 12.84 -15.02
CA PRO A 296 -15.35 14.05 -15.21
C PRO A 296 -15.62 15.09 -14.11
N GLY A 297 -14.55 15.72 -13.61
CA GLY A 297 -14.64 16.70 -12.54
C GLY A 297 -14.88 16.11 -11.14
N GLY A 298 -14.80 14.80 -10.98
CA GLY A 298 -14.90 14.15 -9.67
C GLY A 298 -16.32 14.15 -9.08
N VAL A 299 -17.34 14.32 -9.89
CA VAL A 299 -18.74 14.35 -9.46
C VAL A 299 -19.23 12.93 -9.16
N TRP A 300 -19.71 12.71 -7.93
CA TRP A 300 -20.27 11.42 -7.53
C TRP A 300 -21.64 11.19 -8.19
N PRO A 301 -21.95 9.95 -8.59
CA PRO A 301 -23.28 9.58 -9.07
C PRO A 301 -24.35 9.86 -8.02
N ALA A 302 -25.49 10.41 -8.44
CA ALA A 302 -26.64 10.65 -7.55
C ALA A 302 -27.42 9.35 -7.24
N GLU A 303 -27.35 8.38 -8.15
CA GLU A 303 -27.98 7.06 -8.06
C GLU A 303 -26.96 5.95 -8.23
N ASN A 304 -27.36 4.70 -7.91
CA ASN A 304 -26.49 3.55 -8.07
C ASN A 304 -26.11 3.34 -9.55
N ASP A 305 -24.82 3.43 -9.84
CA ASP A 305 -24.21 3.10 -11.13
C ASP A 305 -23.46 1.76 -11.03
N LEU A 306 -24.21 0.67 -11.11
CA LEU A 306 -23.64 -0.68 -11.06
C LEU A 306 -22.67 -0.93 -12.22
N LEU A 307 -22.90 -0.33 -13.39
CA LEU A 307 -21.99 -0.49 -14.54
C LEU A 307 -20.63 0.17 -14.25
N GLY A 308 -20.62 1.39 -13.70
CA GLY A 308 -19.41 2.05 -13.25
C GLY A 308 -18.64 1.21 -12.24
N TRP A 309 -19.33 0.66 -11.23
CA TRP A 309 -18.72 -0.24 -10.26
C TRP A 309 -18.10 -1.49 -10.90
N LEU A 310 -18.82 -2.15 -11.81
CA LEU A 310 -18.36 -3.35 -12.52
C LEU A 310 -17.16 -3.05 -13.44
N VAL A 311 -17.13 -1.89 -14.07
CA VAL A 311 -16.00 -1.48 -14.91
C VAL A 311 -14.77 -1.19 -14.07
N ILE A 312 -14.92 -0.48 -12.95
CA ILE A 312 -13.78 -0.10 -12.10
C ILE A 312 -13.23 -1.30 -11.32
N VAL A 313 -14.06 -2.13 -10.69
CA VAL A 313 -13.54 -3.21 -9.82
C VAL A 313 -13.22 -4.46 -10.64
N PRO A 314 -14.17 -5.29 -11.07
CA PRO A 314 -13.83 -6.51 -11.80
C PRO A 314 -13.22 -6.24 -13.19
N GLY A 315 -13.59 -5.13 -13.86
CA GLY A 315 -13.04 -4.77 -15.16
C GLY A 315 -11.53 -4.50 -15.08
N THR A 316 -11.09 -3.66 -14.14
CA THR A 316 -9.65 -3.40 -13.92
C THR A 316 -8.89 -4.68 -13.54
N LEU A 317 -9.46 -5.54 -12.68
CA LEU A 317 -8.85 -6.81 -12.31
C LEU A 317 -8.72 -7.76 -13.51
N ALA A 318 -9.75 -7.85 -14.34
CA ALA A 318 -9.74 -8.66 -15.55
C ALA A 318 -8.67 -8.18 -16.55
N ILE A 319 -8.61 -6.86 -16.80
CA ILE A 319 -7.56 -6.25 -17.65
C ILE A 319 -6.18 -6.60 -17.08
N GLY A 320 -5.97 -6.44 -15.77
CA GLY A 320 -4.72 -6.77 -15.09
C GLY A 320 -4.33 -8.23 -15.23
N TYR A 321 -5.27 -9.14 -15.01
CA TYR A 321 -5.02 -10.57 -15.13
C TYR A 321 -4.69 -10.98 -16.57
N LEU A 322 -5.45 -10.48 -17.56
CA LEU A 322 -5.20 -10.73 -18.98
C LEU A 322 -3.85 -10.16 -19.42
N TRP A 323 -3.53 -8.93 -19.01
CA TRP A 323 -2.21 -8.34 -19.29
C TRP A 323 -1.08 -9.20 -18.70
N TRP A 324 -1.20 -9.58 -17.44
CA TRP A 324 -0.22 -10.45 -16.79
C TRP A 324 -0.08 -11.81 -17.52
N ARG A 325 -1.20 -12.36 -17.97
CA ARG A 325 -1.22 -13.68 -18.65
C ARG A 325 -0.56 -13.64 -20.01
N PHE A 326 -0.78 -12.60 -20.81
CA PHE A 326 -0.38 -12.53 -22.21
C PHE A 326 0.86 -11.66 -22.46
N VAL A 327 1.09 -10.61 -21.66
CA VAL A 327 2.22 -9.67 -21.82
C VAL A 327 3.26 -9.86 -20.73
N GLY A 328 2.86 -9.72 -19.46
CA GLY A 328 3.71 -10.00 -18.30
C GLY A 328 4.00 -8.79 -17.43
N THR A 329 4.96 -7.94 -17.78
CA THR A 329 5.34 -6.76 -16.98
C THR A 329 4.39 -5.61 -17.28
N GLY A 330 3.92 -4.91 -16.24
CA GLY A 330 3.10 -3.72 -16.42
C GLY A 330 3.86 -2.58 -17.09
N PRO A 331 3.20 -1.74 -17.92
CA PRO A 331 3.88 -0.68 -18.64
C PRO A 331 4.52 0.35 -17.71
N VAL A 332 3.86 0.73 -16.60
CA VAL A 332 4.41 1.69 -15.65
C VAL A 332 5.55 1.07 -14.83
N GLU A 333 5.42 -0.20 -14.42
CA GLU A 333 6.51 -0.95 -13.76
C GLU A 333 7.72 -1.09 -14.67
N TRP A 334 7.50 -1.26 -15.97
CA TRP A 334 8.57 -1.33 -16.95
C TRP A 334 9.30 0.02 -17.09
N LEU A 335 8.56 1.13 -17.22
CA LEU A 335 9.13 2.48 -17.27
C LEU A 335 9.92 2.81 -16.01
N MET A 336 9.36 2.53 -14.83
CA MET A 336 10.04 2.70 -13.54
C MET A 336 11.30 1.86 -13.44
N GLY A 337 11.26 0.64 -13.96
CA GLY A 337 12.42 -0.24 -14.05
C GLY A 337 13.51 0.32 -14.95
N ALA A 338 13.14 0.81 -16.13
CA ALA A 338 14.07 1.42 -17.10
C ALA A 338 14.75 2.66 -16.51
N ALA A 339 13.99 3.57 -15.90
CA ALA A 339 14.49 4.79 -15.27
C ALA A 339 15.46 4.52 -14.10
N THR A 340 15.36 3.36 -13.44
CA THR A 340 16.24 2.96 -12.33
C THR A 340 17.33 1.97 -12.74
N GLY A 341 17.58 1.80 -14.05
CA GLY A 341 18.62 0.92 -14.57
C GLY A 341 18.32 -0.58 -14.48
N ARG A 342 17.07 -0.95 -14.15
CA ARG A 342 16.62 -2.35 -14.08
C ARG A 342 15.90 -2.73 -15.38
N ARG A 343 16.64 -3.17 -16.39
CA ARG A 343 16.07 -3.63 -17.67
C ARG A 343 15.39 -5.00 -17.48
N LYS A 344 14.08 -5.03 -17.35
CA LYS A 344 13.29 -6.25 -17.51
C LYS A 344 12.62 -6.23 -18.89
N PRO A 345 12.54 -7.35 -19.60
CA PRO A 345 11.76 -7.42 -20.83
C PRO A 345 10.28 -7.15 -20.52
N LEU A 346 9.58 -6.42 -21.40
CA LEU A 346 8.16 -6.18 -21.30
C LEU A 346 7.40 -7.52 -21.42
N ARG A 347 7.81 -8.35 -22.40
CA ARG A 347 7.24 -9.69 -22.60
C ARG A 347 8.02 -10.72 -21.80
N ARG A 348 7.31 -11.68 -21.22
CA ARG A 348 7.95 -12.88 -20.65
C ARG A 348 8.57 -13.69 -21.79
N PRO A 349 9.80 -14.18 -21.64
CA PRO A 349 10.27 -15.26 -22.54
C PRO A 349 9.31 -16.43 -22.39
N ARG A 350 8.85 -16.98 -23.53
CA ARG A 350 7.99 -18.16 -23.60
C ARG A 350 8.76 -19.39 -23.15
#